data_ddf870af3ee4b349407b3ffa68e00a4e
#
_entry.id   ddf870af3ee4b349407b3ffa68e00a4e
#
_cell.length_a   1.000
_cell.length_b   1.000
_cell.length_c   1.000
_cell.angle_alpha   90.00
_cell.angle_beta   90.00
_cell.angle_gamma   90.00
#
_symmetry.space_group_name_H-M   'P 1'
#
loop_
_entity.id
_entity.type
_entity.pdbx_description
1 polymer ?
#
loop_
_entity_poly.entity_id
_entity_poly.type
_entity_poly.pdbx_seq_one_letter_code
_entity_poly.pdbx_strand_id
1 'polypeptide(L)'
;MLIRTCCHLKPLAIAANITQASNTRLYHVLTMLANLYRIYSNLSEEDVEVQEQILASLKKHWAAADQDPFIAAIVLHPFLRGDFFSRQHIGLTPIGLCNMLKHILSRVFRVDVDADFQSAFMDYYHRCNEFSPNAMALVDWSTVAQKNVSSIFKNTT
;
A
#
# COMPACT_ATOMS: atom_id res chain seq x y z
N MET A 1 11.94 17.09 27.96
CA MET A 1 11.95 15.63 27.73
C MET A 1 10.59 15.09 27.30
N LEU A 2 9.52 15.25 28.07
CA LEU A 2 8.16 14.75 27.78
C LEU A 2 7.62 15.17 26.38
N ILE A 3 7.75 16.43 26.00
CA ILE A 3 7.24 16.95 24.71
C ILE A 3 7.93 16.24 23.53
N ARG A 4 9.24 16.02 23.59
CA ARG A 4 10.01 15.33 22.55
C ARG A 4 9.57 13.87 22.40
N THR A 5 9.39 13.17 23.52
CA THR A 5 8.86 11.79 23.51
C THR A 5 7.45 11.72 22.89
N CYS A 6 6.57 12.67 23.24
CA CYS A 6 5.25 12.75 22.61
C CYS A 6 5.32 12.98 21.08
N CYS A 7 6.26 13.81 20.61
CA CYS A 7 6.45 14.04 19.17
C CYS A 7 6.88 12.76 18.45
N HIS A 8 7.73 11.94 19.06
CA HIS A 8 8.15 10.66 18.47
C HIS A 8 7.04 9.60 18.50
N LEU A 9 6.21 9.57 19.54
CA LEU A 9 5.14 8.57 19.67
C LEU A 9 3.89 8.90 18.84
N LYS A 10 3.62 10.18 18.59
CA LYS A 10 2.41 10.62 17.88
C LYS A 10 2.22 9.97 16.50
N PRO A 11 3.22 9.89 15.59
CA PRO A 11 3.06 9.23 14.31
C PRO A 11 2.73 7.73 14.45
N LEU A 12 3.32 7.04 15.43
CA LEU A 12 3.05 5.63 15.70
C LEU A 12 1.62 5.43 16.22
N ALA A 13 1.15 6.29 17.12
CA ALA A 13 -0.21 6.23 17.64
C ALA A 13 -1.25 6.47 16.52
N ILE A 14 -1.00 7.44 15.64
CA ILE A 14 -1.86 7.69 14.47
C ILE A 14 -1.88 6.46 13.55
N ALA A 15 -0.72 5.90 13.24
CA ALA A 15 -0.62 4.70 12.41
C ALA A 15 -1.36 3.52 13.02
N ALA A 16 -1.20 3.28 14.34
CA ALA A 16 -1.90 2.23 15.06
C ALA A 16 -3.43 2.41 14.98
N ASN A 17 -3.93 3.61 15.21
CA ASN A 17 -5.37 3.89 15.12
C ASN A 17 -5.93 3.64 13.72
N ILE A 18 -5.22 4.07 12.67
CA ILE A 18 -5.64 3.86 11.28
C ILE A 18 -5.62 2.37 10.93
N THR A 19 -4.56 1.64 11.32
CA THR A 19 -4.41 0.23 10.95
C THR A 19 -5.30 -0.72 11.74
N GLN A 20 -5.78 -0.31 12.91
CA GLN A 20 -6.71 -1.07 13.75
C GLN A 20 -8.19 -0.76 13.48
N ALA A 21 -8.50 0.21 12.64
CA ALA A 21 -9.88 0.54 12.32
C ALA A 21 -10.55 -0.62 11.55
N SER A 22 -11.82 -0.88 11.85
CA SER A 22 -12.60 -2.01 11.29
C SER A 22 -12.72 -2.01 9.76
N ASN A 23 -12.51 -0.86 9.13
CA ASN A 23 -12.57 -0.68 7.68
C ASN A 23 -11.17 -0.54 7.04
N THR A 24 -10.10 -0.84 7.78
CA THR A 24 -8.74 -0.80 7.27
C THR A 24 -8.55 -1.84 6.18
N ARG A 25 -7.94 -1.41 5.08
CA ARG A 25 -7.57 -2.25 3.94
C ARG A 25 -6.05 -2.41 3.89
N LEU A 26 -5.57 -3.47 3.24
CA LEU A 26 -4.13 -3.77 3.15
C LEU A 26 -3.31 -2.61 2.55
N TYR A 27 -3.85 -1.88 1.58
CA TYR A 27 -3.14 -0.72 1.03
C TYR A 27 -2.98 0.43 2.05
N HIS A 28 -3.92 0.60 3.01
CA HIS A 28 -3.75 1.57 4.09
C HIS A 28 -2.56 1.20 4.98
N VAL A 29 -2.40 -0.09 5.29
CA VAL A 29 -1.28 -0.56 6.12
C VAL A 29 0.05 -0.23 5.45
N LEU A 30 0.21 -0.59 4.17
CA LEU A 30 1.47 -0.33 3.46
C LEU A 30 1.74 1.16 3.29
N THR A 31 0.73 1.97 2.97
CA THR A 31 0.90 3.42 2.86
C THR A 31 1.25 4.06 4.20
N MET A 32 0.69 3.56 5.32
CA MET A 32 1.05 4.02 6.65
C MET A 32 2.48 3.64 7.03
N LEU A 33 2.93 2.41 6.73
CA LEU A 33 4.32 2.00 6.93
C LEU A 33 5.29 2.88 6.14
N ALA A 34 4.98 3.15 4.86
CA ALA A 34 5.79 4.04 4.03
C ALA A 34 5.84 5.47 4.59
N ASN A 35 4.70 5.97 5.09
CA ASN A 35 4.65 7.30 5.73
C ASN A 35 5.44 7.35 7.03
N LEU A 36 5.35 6.34 7.89
CA LEU A 36 6.18 6.24 9.10
C LEU A 36 7.67 6.22 8.74
N TYR A 37 8.06 5.41 7.76
CA TYR A 37 9.43 5.35 7.28
C TYR A 37 9.91 6.74 6.83
N ARG A 38 9.11 7.45 6.02
CA ARG A 38 9.40 8.81 5.57
C ARG A 38 9.54 9.82 6.73
N ILE A 39 8.61 9.78 7.70
CA ILE A 39 8.64 10.68 8.85
C ILE A 39 9.93 10.47 9.66
N TYR A 40 10.22 9.21 10.01
CA TYR A 40 11.39 8.89 10.83
C TYR A 40 12.71 9.00 10.08
N SER A 41 12.73 8.86 8.75
CA SER A 41 13.94 9.12 7.97
C SER A 41 14.32 10.60 7.89
N ASN A 42 13.42 11.51 8.28
CA ASN A 42 13.63 12.95 8.22
C ASN A 42 13.65 13.60 9.63
N LEU A 43 13.99 12.83 10.68
CA LEU A 43 14.19 13.41 12.01
C LEU A 43 15.46 14.27 12.04
N SER A 44 15.54 15.14 13.06
CA SER A 44 16.71 15.99 13.28
C SER A 44 17.96 15.19 13.67
N GLU A 45 19.14 15.75 13.44
CA GLU A 45 20.42 15.15 13.81
C GLU A 45 20.53 14.80 15.31
N GLU A 46 19.80 15.51 16.15
CA GLU A 46 19.72 15.25 17.59
C GLU A 46 18.96 13.97 17.96
N ASP A 47 18.21 13.37 17.01
CA ASP A 47 17.34 12.21 17.21
C ASP A 47 17.82 10.96 16.47
N VAL A 48 19.08 10.94 16.00
CA VAL A 48 19.64 9.85 15.17
C VAL A 48 19.49 8.48 15.84
N GLU A 49 19.74 8.35 17.12
CA GLU A 49 19.62 7.08 17.83
C GLU A 49 18.16 6.56 17.83
N VAL A 50 17.19 7.45 18.08
CA VAL A 50 15.75 7.14 18.05
C VAL A 50 15.33 6.79 16.63
N GLN A 51 15.81 7.53 15.64
CA GLN A 51 15.58 7.28 14.22
C GLN A 51 16.03 5.88 13.84
N GLU A 52 17.27 5.51 14.14
CA GLU A 52 17.85 4.21 13.78
C GLU A 52 17.05 3.04 14.40
N GLN A 53 16.71 3.15 15.69
CA GLN A 53 15.95 2.13 16.40
C GLN A 53 14.54 1.94 15.80
N ILE A 54 13.83 3.03 15.49
CA ILE A 54 12.49 2.96 14.91
C ILE A 54 12.56 2.41 13.49
N LEU A 55 13.47 2.88 12.65
CA LEU A 55 13.64 2.40 11.28
C LEU A 55 14.05 0.92 11.24
N ALA A 56 14.93 0.48 12.15
CA ALA A 56 15.30 -0.92 12.28
C ALA A 56 14.09 -1.78 12.67
N SER A 57 13.26 -1.30 13.61
CA SER A 57 12.03 -1.97 14.02
C SER A 57 11.03 -2.08 12.86
N LEU A 58 10.78 -1.00 12.13
CA LEU A 58 9.90 -1.01 10.95
C LEU A 58 10.38 -2.00 9.88
N LYS A 59 11.69 -2.00 9.58
CA LYS A 59 12.29 -2.96 8.62
C LYS A 59 12.12 -4.40 9.09
N LYS A 60 12.34 -4.68 10.37
CA LYS A 60 12.19 -6.01 10.95
C LYS A 60 10.75 -6.51 10.84
N HIS A 61 9.78 -5.69 11.19
CA HIS A 61 8.36 -6.06 11.09
C HIS A 61 7.93 -6.26 9.63
N TRP A 62 8.39 -5.40 8.72
CA TRP A 62 8.11 -5.56 7.30
C TRP A 62 8.72 -6.84 6.72
N ALA A 63 9.95 -7.17 7.09
CA ALA A 63 10.62 -8.39 6.64
C ALA A 63 9.96 -9.68 7.18
N ALA A 64 9.30 -9.61 8.34
CA ALA A 64 8.58 -10.75 8.93
C ALA A 64 7.16 -10.94 8.36
N ALA A 65 6.61 -9.95 7.66
CA ALA A 65 5.29 -10.01 7.07
C ALA A 65 5.29 -10.73 5.72
N ASP A 66 4.18 -11.36 5.36
CA ASP A 66 3.90 -11.74 3.98
C ASP A 66 3.62 -10.46 3.17
N GLN A 67 4.62 -10.00 2.43
CA GLN A 67 4.58 -8.69 1.76
C GLN A 67 3.67 -8.66 0.54
N ASP A 68 3.54 -9.79 -0.14
CA ASP A 68 2.83 -9.89 -1.42
C ASP A 68 1.38 -9.36 -1.38
N PRO A 69 0.53 -9.69 -0.38
CA PRO A 69 -0.83 -9.17 -0.32
C PRO A 69 -0.90 -7.65 -0.17
N PHE A 70 0.03 -7.03 0.56
CA PHE A 70 0.08 -5.58 0.74
C PHE A 70 0.49 -4.87 -0.54
N ILE A 71 1.49 -5.41 -1.25
CA ILE A 71 1.95 -4.91 -2.54
C ILE A 71 0.83 -5.06 -3.58
N ALA A 72 0.19 -6.23 -3.63
CA ALA A 72 -0.95 -6.50 -4.52
C ALA A 72 -2.09 -5.49 -4.30
N ALA A 73 -2.42 -5.17 -3.04
CA ALA A 73 -3.47 -4.22 -2.71
C ALA A 73 -3.18 -2.81 -3.23
N ILE A 74 -1.91 -2.39 -3.29
CA ILE A 74 -1.51 -1.11 -3.90
C ILE A 74 -1.54 -1.21 -5.43
N VAL A 75 -0.99 -2.28 -6.00
CA VAL A 75 -0.94 -2.48 -7.46
C VAL A 75 -2.35 -2.52 -8.06
N LEU A 76 -3.28 -3.22 -7.39
CA LEU A 76 -4.67 -3.34 -7.85
C LEU A 76 -5.54 -2.13 -7.49
N HIS A 77 -5.00 -1.16 -6.74
CA HIS A 77 -5.73 0.07 -6.45
C HIS A 77 -5.79 0.97 -7.69
N PRO A 78 -6.99 1.35 -8.18
CA PRO A 78 -7.16 1.99 -9.50
C PRO A 78 -6.42 3.33 -9.65
N PHE A 79 -6.17 4.02 -8.54
CA PHE A 79 -5.49 5.33 -8.53
C PHE A 79 -3.99 5.24 -8.24
N LEU A 80 -3.55 4.20 -7.49
CA LEU A 80 -2.14 4.05 -7.11
C LEU A 80 -1.37 3.23 -8.14
N ARG A 81 -1.89 2.05 -8.49
CA ARG A 81 -1.31 1.11 -9.45
C ARG A 81 0.20 0.89 -9.18
N GLY A 82 0.95 0.64 -10.24
CA GLY A 82 2.40 0.46 -10.16
C GLY A 82 3.21 1.75 -9.95
N ASP A 83 2.59 2.93 -10.05
CA ASP A 83 3.27 4.23 -9.92
C ASP A 83 3.80 4.49 -8.50
N PHE A 84 3.28 3.76 -7.52
CA PHE A 84 3.73 3.85 -6.12
C PHE A 84 5.13 3.26 -5.90
N PHE A 85 5.58 2.35 -6.75
CA PHE A 85 6.81 1.60 -6.57
C PHE A 85 7.96 2.09 -7.44
N SER A 86 9.18 2.04 -6.88
CA SER A 86 10.39 2.24 -7.66
C SER A 86 10.63 1.06 -8.61
N ARG A 87 10.83 1.34 -9.89
CA ARG A 87 11.11 0.34 -10.93
C ARG A 87 12.52 -0.24 -10.87
N GLN A 88 13.35 0.23 -9.96
CA GLN A 88 14.73 -0.25 -9.81
C GLN A 88 14.82 -1.67 -9.23
N HIS A 89 13.76 -2.09 -8.50
CA HIS A 89 13.71 -3.42 -7.91
C HIS A 89 13.05 -4.40 -8.87
N ILE A 90 13.74 -5.50 -9.21
CA ILE A 90 13.29 -6.47 -10.24
C ILE A 90 11.89 -7.07 -9.92
N GLY A 91 11.60 -7.32 -8.65
CA GLY A 91 10.30 -7.85 -8.20
C GLY A 91 9.16 -6.84 -8.34
N LEU A 92 9.45 -5.54 -8.48
CA LEU A 92 8.47 -4.46 -8.62
C LEU A 92 8.36 -3.94 -10.06
N THR A 93 8.99 -4.62 -11.01
CA THR A 93 8.75 -4.40 -12.43
C THR A 93 7.36 -4.92 -12.83
N PRO A 94 6.77 -4.47 -13.95
CA PRO A 94 5.45 -4.97 -14.41
C PRO A 94 5.37 -6.49 -14.47
N ILE A 95 6.43 -7.14 -14.96
CA ILE A 95 6.50 -8.61 -15.05
C ILE A 95 6.61 -9.23 -13.65
N GLY A 96 7.44 -8.65 -12.76
CA GLY A 96 7.58 -9.11 -11.38
C GLY A 96 6.26 -9.03 -10.62
N LEU A 97 5.55 -7.90 -10.74
CA LEU A 97 4.23 -7.70 -10.14
C LEU A 97 3.18 -8.65 -10.69
N CYS A 98 3.19 -8.90 -12.02
CA CYS A 98 2.30 -9.88 -12.64
C CYS A 98 2.55 -11.29 -12.07
N ASN A 99 3.79 -11.72 -11.96
CA ASN A 99 4.14 -13.02 -11.39
C ASN A 99 3.76 -13.14 -9.91
N MET A 100 3.95 -12.09 -9.12
CA MET A 100 3.50 -12.03 -7.74
C MET A 100 1.96 -12.21 -7.64
N LEU A 101 1.20 -11.51 -8.48
CA LEU A 101 -0.26 -11.65 -8.52
C LEU A 101 -0.70 -13.05 -8.95
N LYS A 102 -0.05 -13.66 -9.95
CA LYS A 102 -0.28 -15.05 -10.33
C LYS A 102 -0.06 -16.00 -9.16
N HIS A 103 1.02 -15.81 -8.41
CA HIS A 103 1.32 -16.61 -7.23
C HIS A 103 0.26 -16.45 -6.14
N ILE A 104 -0.22 -15.23 -5.87
CA ILE A 104 -1.31 -14.99 -4.92
C ILE A 104 -2.60 -15.69 -5.37
N LEU A 105 -2.98 -15.55 -6.64
CA LEU A 105 -4.19 -16.17 -7.18
C LEU A 105 -4.14 -17.69 -7.06
N SER A 106 -3.03 -18.31 -7.45
CA SER A 106 -2.82 -19.75 -7.30
C SER A 106 -2.88 -20.19 -5.83
N ARG A 107 -2.21 -19.46 -4.92
CA ARG A 107 -2.12 -19.79 -3.49
C ARG A 107 -3.46 -19.63 -2.76
N VAL A 108 -4.18 -18.53 -3.04
CA VAL A 108 -5.39 -18.16 -2.27
C VAL A 108 -6.66 -18.73 -2.91
N PHE A 109 -6.76 -18.61 -4.22
CA PHE A 109 -7.98 -18.97 -4.95
C PHE A 109 -7.90 -20.34 -5.65
N ARG A 110 -6.70 -20.97 -5.67
CA ARG A 110 -6.44 -22.26 -6.35
C ARG A 110 -6.83 -22.24 -7.83
N VAL A 111 -6.62 -21.11 -8.48
CA VAL A 111 -6.90 -20.89 -9.89
C VAL A 111 -5.58 -20.89 -10.65
N ASP A 112 -5.50 -21.70 -11.71
CA ASP A 112 -4.42 -21.61 -12.67
C ASP A 112 -4.62 -20.37 -13.54
N VAL A 113 -3.59 -19.56 -13.63
CA VAL A 113 -3.64 -18.25 -14.28
C VAL A 113 -3.05 -18.38 -15.68
N ASP A 114 -3.86 -18.10 -16.70
CA ASP A 114 -3.55 -18.20 -18.11
C ASP A 114 -2.82 -16.97 -18.68
N ALA A 115 -2.61 -17.00 -20.02
CA ALA A 115 -2.00 -15.91 -20.76
C ALA A 115 -2.92 -14.67 -20.84
N ASP A 116 -4.24 -14.86 -20.79
CA ASP A 116 -5.21 -13.77 -20.87
C ASP A 116 -5.13 -12.87 -19.64
N PHE A 117 -4.93 -13.45 -18.46
CA PHE A 117 -4.65 -12.67 -17.25
C PHE A 117 -3.40 -11.79 -17.40
N GLN A 118 -2.33 -12.32 -17.98
CA GLN A 118 -1.11 -11.55 -18.18
C GLN A 118 -1.34 -10.38 -19.12
N SER A 119 -2.06 -10.58 -20.21
CA SER A 119 -2.44 -9.53 -21.16
C SER A 119 -3.29 -8.46 -20.46
N ALA A 120 -4.36 -8.87 -19.79
CA ALA A 120 -5.23 -7.96 -19.04
C ALA A 120 -4.49 -7.18 -17.95
N PHE A 121 -3.57 -7.83 -17.23
CA PHE A 121 -2.75 -7.13 -16.23
C PHE A 121 -1.83 -6.09 -16.88
N MET A 122 -1.21 -6.38 -18.02
CA MET A 122 -0.37 -5.41 -18.74
C MET A 122 -1.17 -4.22 -19.24
N ASP A 123 -2.38 -4.46 -19.78
CA ASP A 123 -3.31 -3.40 -20.18
C ASP A 123 -3.70 -2.51 -18.99
N TYR A 124 -4.02 -3.14 -17.86
CA TYR A 124 -4.29 -2.43 -16.60
C TYR A 124 -3.11 -1.59 -16.15
N TYR A 125 -1.91 -2.17 -16.12
CA TYR A 125 -0.71 -1.51 -15.63
C TYR A 125 -0.31 -0.31 -16.52
N HIS A 126 -0.41 -0.49 -17.83
CA HIS A 126 -0.07 0.54 -18.82
C HIS A 126 -1.21 1.50 -19.15
N ARG A 127 -2.39 1.32 -18.53
CA ARG A 127 -3.56 2.16 -18.76
C ARG A 127 -4.03 2.11 -20.22
N CYS A 128 -4.01 0.92 -20.81
CA CYS A 128 -4.43 0.68 -22.19
C CYS A 128 -5.84 0.08 -22.24
N ASN A 129 -6.43 0.08 -23.42
CA ASN A 129 -7.71 -0.55 -23.75
C ASN A 129 -8.82 -0.15 -22.76
N GLU A 130 -9.51 -1.09 -22.15
CA GLU A 130 -10.57 -0.87 -21.14
C GLU A 130 -10.10 -0.18 -19.86
N PHE A 131 -8.79 -0.16 -19.60
CA PHE A 131 -8.18 0.55 -18.46
C PHE A 131 -7.60 1.91 -18.84
N SER A 132 -7.86 2.39 -20.06
CA SER A 132 -7.42 3.73 -20.50
C SER A 132 -8.09 4.84 -19.69
N PRO A 133 -7.49 6.04 -19.59
CA PRO A 133 -8.08 7.16 -18.86
C PRO A 133 -9.49 7.51 -19.35
N ASN A 134 -9.76 7.42 -20.64
CA ASN A 134 -11.07 7.69 -21.21
C ASN A 134 -12.11 6.62 -20.82
N ALA A 135 -11.76 5.33 -20.89
CA ALA A 135 -12.64 4.27 -20.45
C ALA A 135 -12.90 4.35 -18.92
N MET A 136 -11.87 4.60 -18.15
CA MET A 136 -11.97 4.74 -16.69
C MET A 136 -12.75 6.00 -16.26
N ALA A 137 -12.80 7.05 -17.07
CA ALA A 137 -13.61 8.24 -16.81
C ALA A 137 -15.12 7.97 -16.86
N LEU A 138 -15.54 6.89 -17.50
CA LEU A 138 -16.96 6.44 -17.51
C LEU A 138 -17.39 5.83 -16.15
N VAL A 139 -16.44 5.47 -15.29
CA VAL A 139 -16.72 4.94 -13.98
C VAL A 139 -16.91 6.10 -13.01
N ASP A 140 -18.06 6.18 -12.35
CA ASP A 140 -18.29 7.18 -11.30
C ASP A 140 -17.51 6.82 -10.01
N TRP A 141 -16.23 7.17 -10.03
CA TRP A 141 -15.32 6.97 -8.91
C TRP A 141 -15.70 7.80 -7.67
N SER A 142 -16.45 8.89 -7.85
CA SER A 142 -16.92 9.71 -6.73
C SER A 142 -17.91 8.92 -5.87
N THR A 143 -18.82 8.21 -6.48
CA THR A 143 -19.74 7.30 -5.79
C THR A 143 -19.02 6.12 -5.15
N VAL A 144 -18.00 5.56 -5.82
CA VAL A 144 -17.18 4.48 -5.27
C VAL A 144 -16.34 4.98 -4.08
N ALA A 145 -15.74 6.16 -4.19
CA ALA A 145 -14.96 6.77 -3.11
C ALA A 145 -15.84 7.16 -1.92
N GLN A 146 -17.02 7.76 -2.13
CA GLN A 146 -17.93 8.15 -1.07
C GLN A 146 -18.46 6.96 -0.26
N LYS A 147 -18.78 5.84 -0.91
CA LYS A 147 -19.15 4.60 -0.23
C LYS A 147 -18.03 4.08 0.67
N ASN A 148 -16.78 4.28 0.27
CA ASN A 148 -15.60 3.85 1.04
C ASN A 148 -15.26 4.83 2.16
N VAL A 149 -15.40 6.15 1.94
CA VAL A 149 -15.10 7.20 2.93
C VAL A 149 -16.20 7.31 3.99
N SER A 150 -17.47 7.19 3.61
CA SER A 150 -18.59 7.24 4.56
C SER A 150 -18.59 6.09 5.57
N SER A 151 -18.00 4.96 5.21
CA SER A 151 -17.79 3.84 6.15
C SER A 151 -16.64 4.12 7.14
N ILE A 152 -15.67 4.96 6.77
CA ILE A 152 -14.53 5.33 7.62
C ILE A 152 -14.94 6.32 8.72
N PHE A 153 -15.81 7.28 8.39
CA PHE A 153 -16.19 8.35 9.32
C PHE A 153 -17.42 8.04 10.18
N LYS A 154 -18.22 7.01 9.85
CA LYS A 154 -19.39 6.64 10.65
C LYS A 154 -19.08 5.93 11.98
N ASN A 155 -17.84 5.51 12.20
CA ASN A 155 -17.42 4.78 13.41
C ASN A 155 -16.53 5.61 14.35
N THR A 156 -16.48 6.94 14.18
CA THR A 156 -15.68 7.87 15.01
C THR A 156 -16.52 8.83 15.85
N THR A 157 -17.79 8.53 16.05
CA THR A 157 -18.67 9.22 17.04
C THR A 157 -19.00 8.28 18.18
#